data_c0fce0f1d109810fb284a5359c232c65
#
_entry.id   c0fce0f1d109810fb284a5359c232c65
#
_cell.length_a   1.000
_cell.length_b   1.000
_cell.length_c   1.000
_cell.angle_alpha   90.00
_cell.angle_beta   90.00
_cell.angle_gamma   90.00
#
_symmetry.space_group_name_H-M   'P 1'
#
loop_
_entity.id
_entity.type
_entity.pdbx_description
1 polymer ?
#
loop_
_entity_poly.entity_id
_entity_poly.type
_entity_poly.pdbx_seq_one_letter_code
_entity_poly.pdbx_strand_id
1 'polypeptide(L)'
;MSLAPFAGAHAPAVRSYLAPITGAFGDELCFASLADYFAAAERTPQLVNNAMLAGMGTLRALVAGFDDAPLTDGQYRELHRLVERSLADGAVGVSLGLGYAPECFYTTEGLIRALEPLRGGRLPITVHMRQEGDGVVDALREMLTVARELRCPVEISHLKGIGRRNWGRAVPEMLRLLENARAEG
;
A
#
# COMPACT_ATOMS: atom_id res chain seq x y z
N MET A 1 -0.83 -1.53 -5.12
CA MET A 1 0.10 -1.85 -6.22
C MET A 1 0.43 -0.58 -6.97
N SER A 2 1.66 -0.46 -7.50
CA SER A 2 2.11 0.67 -8.32
C SER A 2 2.77 0.16 -9.60
N LEU A 3 2.85 1.01 -10.64
CA LEU A 3 3.49 0.69 -11.93
C LEU A 3 5.03 0.84 -11.90
N ALA A 4 5.60 1.21 -10.78
CA ALA A 4 7.04 1.31 -10.54
C ALA A 4 7.31 1.06 -9.04
N PRO A 5 8.51 0.52 -8.70
CA PRO A 5 9.53 0.00 -9.61
C PRO A 5 9.15 -1.35 -10.23
N PHE A 6 9.70 -1.67 -11.40
CA PHE A 6 9.59 -2.97 -12.06
C PHE A 6 11.00 -3.52 -12.35
N ALA A 7 11.67 -3.99 -11.33
CA ALA A 7 13.01 -4.56 -11.45
C ALA A 7 13.13 -5.85 -10.62
N GLY A 8 13.99 -6.75 -11.08
CA GLY A 8 14.28 -8.00 -10.39
C GLY A 8 13.52 -9.23 -10.92
N ALA A 9 13.80 -10.37 -10.31
CA ALA A 9 13.36 -11.69 -10.81
C ALA A 9 11.82 -11.86 -10.82
N HIS A 10 11.09 -11.18 -9.95
CA HIS A 10 9.63 -11.28 -9.83
C HIS A 10 8.87 -10.26 -10.69
N ALA A 11 9.53 -9.32 -11.38
CA ALA A 11 8.87 -8.30 -12.19
C ALA A 11 7.90 -8.85 -13.23
N PRO A 12 8.18 -9.97 -13.96
CA PRO A 12 7.23 -10.55 -14.89
C PRO A 12 5.92 -11.02 -14.21
N ALA A 13 6.01 -11.60 -13.01
CA ALA A 13 4.84 -12.05 -12.26
C ALA A 13 3.99 -10.85 -11.77
N VAL A 14 4.63 -9.76 -11.32
CA VAL A 14 3.94 -8.51 -10.94
C VAL A 14 3.23 -7.91 -12.14
N ARG A 15 3.85 -7.86 -13.31
CA ARG A 15 3.24 -7.38 -14.55
C ARG A 15 2.00 -8.22 -14.93
N SER A 16 2.13 -9.54 -14.90
CA SER A 16 1.01 -10.44 -15.18
C SER A 16 -0.15 -10.24 -14.20
N TYR A 17 0.15 -10.04 -12.92
CA TYR A 17 -0.87 -9.78 -11.90
C TYR A 17 -1.59 -8.44 -12.11
N LEU A 18 -0.91 -7.42 -12.60
CA LEU A 18 -1.50 -6.10 -12.87
C LEU A 18 -2.28 -6.03 -14.19
N ALA A 19 -2.00 -6.90 -15.14
CA ALA A 19 -2.59 -6.86 -16.47
C ALA A 19 -4.13 -6.76 -16.52
N PRO A 20 -4.91 -7.39 -15.62
CA PRO A 20 -6.37 -7.23 -15.59
C PRO A 20 -6.82 -5.78 -15.26
N ILE A 21 -5.99 -4.98 -14.61
CA ILE A 21 -6.31 -3.60 -14.21
C ILE A 21 -5.74 -2.60 -15.21
N THR A 22 -4.50 -2.81 -15.64
CA THR A 22 -3.75 -1.87 -16.50
C THR A 22 -3.90 -2.15 -17.99
N GLY A 23 -4.45 -3.30 -18.35
CA GLY A 23 -4.25 -3.88 -19.68
C GLY A 23 -2.88 -4.53 -19.81
N ALA A 24 -2.68 -5.30 -20.88
CA ALA A 24 -1.37 -5.83 -21.23
C ALA A 24 -0.47 -4.66 -21.70
N PHE A 25 0.72 -4.55 -21.11
CA PHE A 25 1.72 -3.56 -21.49
C PHE A 25 3.10 -4.21 -21.69
N GLY A 26 3.90 -3.63 -22.57
CA GLY A 26 5.23 -4.10 -22.87
C GLY A 26 6.30 -3.56 -21.92
N ASP A 27 7.54 -3.83 -22.24
CA ASP A 27 8.69 -3.42 -21.41
C ASP A 27 8.88 -1.90 -21.38
N GLU A 28 8.31 -1.17 -22.33
CA GLU A 28 8.34 0.29 -22.41
C GLU A 28 7.63 0.99 -21.22
N LEU A 29 6.72 0.29 -20.54
CA LEU A 29 6.05 0.79 -19.33
C LEU A 29 6.58 0.14 -18.05
N CYS A 30 7.68 -0.60 -18.12
CA CYS A 30 8.36 -1.19 -16.97
C CYS A 30 9.49 -0.27 -16.49
N PHE A 31 9.17 0.63 -15.56
CA PHE A 31 10.15 1.56 -15.00
C PHE A 31 10.93 0.91 -13.85
N ALA A 32 12.25 0.95 -13.90
CA ALA A 32 13.10 0.35 -12.87
C ALA A 32 13.07 1.11 -11.53
N SER A 33 12.62 2.36 -11.54
CA SER A 33 12.45 3.21 -10.36
C SER A 33 11.29 4.18 -10.54
N LEU A 34 10.83 4.82 -9.45
CA LEU A 34 9.87 5.92 -9.54
C LEU A 34 10.46 7.14 -10.21
N ALA A 35 11.77 7.39 -10.06
CA ALA A 35 12.45 8.47 -10.77
C ALA A 35 12.38 8.29 -12.30
N ASP A 36 12.54 7.05 -12.80
CA ASP A 36 12.39 6.76 -14.23
C ASP A 36 10.95 6.99 -14.71
N TYR A 37 9.96 6.60 -13.89
CA TYR A 37 8.55 6.88 -14.16
C TYR A 37 8.28 8.38 -14.24
N PHE A 38 8.73 9.18 -13.27
CA PHE A 38 8.54 10.63 -13.29
C PHE A 38 9.24 11.29 -14.48
N ALA A 39 10.46 10.87 -14.80
CA ALA A 39 11.16 11.36 -15.97
C ALA A 39 10.42 11.04 -17.29
N ALA A 40 9.72 9.91 -17.37
CA ALA A 40 8.87 9.58 -18.51
C ALA A 40 7.58 10.43 -18.51
N ALA A 41 6.95 10.63 -17.36
CA ALA A 41 5.76 11.45 -17.22
C ALA A 41 6.01 12.92 -17.59
N GLU A 42 7.16 13.48 -17.22
CA GLU A 42 7.57 14.86 -17.59
C GLU A 42 7.73 15.05 -19.10
N ARG A 43 8.11 14.01 -19.82
CA ARG A 43 8.23 14.06 -21.29
C ARG A 43 6.87 13.95 -22.00
N THR A 44 5.82 13.58 -21.28
CA THR A 44 4.47 13.39 -21.83
C THR A 44 3.59 14.54 -21.34
N PRO A 45 3.04 15.39 -22.23
CA PRO A 45 2.15 16.46 -21.80
C PRO A 45 0.99 15.95 -20.95
N GLN A 46 0.84 16.49 -19.76
CA GLN A 46 -0.21 16.15 -18.83
C GLN A 46 -1.12 17.34 -18.56
N LEU A 47 -2.43 17.11 -18.49
CA LEU A 47 -3.42 18.17 -18.22
C LEU A 47 -3.56 18.45 -16.71
N VAL A 48 -3.07 17.56 -15.85
CA VAL A 48 -3.17 17.65 -14.39
C VAL A 48 -1.84 17.29 -13.74
N ASN A 49 -1.65 17.74 -12.52
CA ASN A 49 -0.51 17.32 -11.70
C ASN A 49 -0.60 15.84 -11.37
N ASN A 50 0.55 15.17 -11.30
CA ASN A 50 0.66 13.76 -10.97
C ASN A 50 1.48 13.60 -9.69
N ALA A 51 0.96 12.80 -8.73
CA ALA A 51 1.66 12.41 -7.52
C ALA A 51 1.47 10.90 -7.32
N MET A 52 2.55 10.18 -7.03
CA MET A 52 2.55 8.73 -6.92
C MET A 52 2.75 8.28 -5.48
N LEU A 53 2.00 7.23 -5.10
CA LEU A 53 2.24 6.46 -3.89
C LEU A 53 3.05 5.20 -4.26
N ALA A 54 4.04 4.84 -3.46
CA ALA A 54 4.72 3.56 -3.61
C ALA A 54 3.78 2.42 -3.20
N GLY A 55 3.45 1.53 -4.12
CA GLY A 55 2.53 0.41 -3.87
C GLY A 55 3.21 -0.72 -3.14
N MET A 56 2.89 -0.93 -1.86
CA MET A 56 3.51 -1.96 -1.02
C MET A 56 3.31 -3.38 -1.58
N GLY A 57 2.18 -3.63 -2.24
CA GLY A 57 1.94 -4.91 -2.93
C GLY A 57 2.92 -5.17 -4.07
N THR A 58 3.26 -4.15 -4.86
CA THR A 58 4.31 -4.24 -5.88
C THR A 58 5.66 -4.52 -5.21
N LEU A 59 6.04 -3.73 -4.20
CA LEU A 59 7.33 -3.87 -3.52
C LEU A 59 7.48 -5.24 -2.85
N ARG A 60 6.43 -5.73 -2.15
CA ARG A 60 6.44 -7.06 -1.54
C ARG A 60 6.57 -8.15 -2.61
N ALA A 61 5.81 -8.05 -3.70
CA ALA A 61 5.85 -9.03 -4.78
C ALA A 61 7.21 -9.06 -5.48
N LEU A 62 7.90 -7.93 -5.63
CA LEU A 62 9.27 -7.89 -6.18
C LEU A 62 10.28 -8.59 -5.28
N VAL A 63 10.09 -8.52 -3.96
CA VAL A 63 11.01 -9.11 -2.96
C VAL A 63 10.75 -10.60 -2.75
N ALA A 64 9.48 -11.03 -2.71
CA ALA A 64 9.09 -12.36 -2.28
C ALA A 64 8.10 -13.07 -3.24
N GLY A 65 7.74 -12.45 -4.37
CA GLY A 65 6.71 -13.01 -5.24
C GLY A 65 5.33 -12.96 -4.57
N PHE A 66 4.51 -13.95 -4.90
CA PHE A 66 3.14 -14.10 -4.39
C PHE A 66 3.01 -15.24 -3.37
N ASP A 67 4.13 -15.64 -2.78
CA ASP A 67 4.17 -16.64 -1.71
C ASP A 67 3.51 -16.09 -0.42
N ASP A 68 2.78 -16.94 0.28
CA ASP A 68 2.09 -16.60 1.54
C ASP A 68 3.01 -16.74 2.78
N ALA A 69 4.22 -17.25 2.60
CA ALA A 69 5.21 -17.36 3.67
C ALA A 69 5.54 -15.99 4.29
N PRO A 70 5.78 -15.94 5.61
CA PRO A 70 6.30 -14.76 6.25
C PRO A 70 7.62 -14.30 5.63
N LEU A 71 7.79 -12.99 5.48
CA LEU A 71 9.04 -12.44 4.97
C LEU A 71 10.21 -12.75 5.92
N THR A 72 11.35 -13.14 5.37
CA THR A 72 12.61 -13.28 6.09
C THR A 72 13.19 -11.90 6.44
N ASP A 73 14.15 -11.86 7.37
CA ASP A 73 14.87 -10.61 7.71
C ASP A 73 15.60 -10.01 6.51
N GLY A 74 16.10 -10.83 5.60
CA GLY A 74 16.72 -10.37 4.36
C GLY A 74 15.72 -9.68 3.44
N GLN A 75 14.52 -10.25 3.30
CA GLN A 75 13.43 -9.71 2.51
C GLN A 75 12.88 -8.41 3.11
N TYR A 76 12.75 -8.30 4.44
CA TYR A 76 12.39 -7.03 5.08
C TYR A 76 13.43 -5.94 4.83
N ARG A 77 14.73 -6.24 4.93
CA ARG A 77 15.78 -5.24 4.59
C ARG A 77 15.69 -4.75 3.15
N GLU A 78 15.46 -5.66 2.21
CA GLU A 78 15.32 -5.28 0.80
C GLU A 78 14.03 -4.48 0.57
N LEU A 79 12.92 -4.86 1.21
CA LEU A 79 11.66 -4.12 1.15
C LEU A 79 11.83 -2.68 1.68
N HIS A 80 12.49 -2.51 2.84
CA HIS A 80 12.78 -1.18 3.39
C HIS A 80 13.61 -0.34 2.43
N ARG A 81 14.67 -0.92 1.85
CA ARG A 81 15.49 -0.22 0.84
C ARG A 81 14.67 0.24 -0.37
N LEU A 82 13.74 -0.57 -0.83
CA LEU A 82 12.84 -0.20 -1.95
C LEU A 82 11.85 0.90 -1.55
N VAL A 83 11.29 0.84 -0.34
CA VAL A 83 10.42 1.91 0.19
C VAL A 83 11.19 3.22 0.29
N GLU A 84 12.34 3.23 0.98
CA GLU A 84 13.19 4.42 1.16
C GLU A 84 13.60 5.04 -0.18
N ARG A 85 13.99 4.19 -1.14
CA ARG A 85 14.30 4.65 -2.49
C ARG A 85 13.09 5.27 -3.17
N SER A 86 11.92 4.63 -3.10
CA SER A 86 10.70 5.16 -3.71
C SER A 86 10.31 6.54 -3.13
N LEU A 87 10.48 6.71 -1.80
CA LEU A 87 10.26 8.00 -1.15
C LEU A 87 11.29 9.05 -1.59
N ALA A 88 12.56 8.68 -1.69
CA ALA A 88 13.63 9.55 -2.18
C ALA A 88 13.43 9.94 -3.67
N ASP A 89 12.88 9.04 -4.47
CA ASP A 89 12.53 9.28 -5.88
C ASP A 89 11.32 10.22 -6.04
N GLY A 90 10.60 10.57 -4.95
CA GLY A 90 9.49 11.53 -4.97
C GLY A 90 8.10 10.93 -4.73
N ALA A 91 8.00 9.69 -4.23
CA ALA A 91 6.71 9.18 -3.77
C ALA A 91 6.17 10.03 -2.61
N VAL A 92 4.88 10.37 -2.67
CA VAL A 92 4.21 11.20 -1.65
C VAL A 92 3.65 10.38 -0.48
N GLY A 93 3.99 9.10 -0.38
CA GLY A 93 3.56 8.17 0.63
C GLY A 93 3.57 6.74 0.09
N VAL A 94 2.90 5.84 0.79
CA VAL A 94 2.72 4.46 0.35
C VAL A 94 1.25 4.08 0.26
N SER A 95 0.94 3.07 -0.55
CA SER A 95 -0.42 2.51 -0.65
C SER A 95 -0.43 1.02 -0.31
N LEU A 96 -1.47 0.60 0.40
CA LEU A 96 -1.74 -0.78 0.81
C LEU A 96 -3.04 -1.28 0.19
N GLY A 97 -3.05 -2.56 -0.18
CA GLY A 97 -4.26 -3.28 -0.59
C GLY A 97 -4.39 -4.60 0.18
N LEU A 98 -4.70 -4.52 1.48
CA LEU A 98 -4.68 -5.66 2.40
C LEU A 98 -5.75 -6.73 2.09
N GLY A 99 -6.72 -6.43 1.23
CA GLY A 99 -7.68 -7.40 0.71
C GLY A 99 -7.15 -8.27 -0.44
N TYR A 100 -5.94 -7.99 -0.94
CA TYR A 100 -5.38 -8.64 -2.14
C TYR A 100 -4.02 -9.28 -1.88
N ALA A 101 -3.73 -10.38 -2.61
CA ALA A 101 -2.38 -10.94 -2.62
C ALA A 101 -1.39 -9.94 -3.29
N PRO A 102 -0.15 -9.86 -2.81
CA PRO A 102 0.40 -10.64 -1.70
C PRO A 102 0.24 -9.95 -0.33
N GLU A 103 -0.39 -8.77 -0.24
CA GLU A 103 -0.45 -7.96 0.98
C GLU A 103 -1.36 -8.58 2.05
N CYS A 104 -2.38 -9.36 1.63
CA CYS A 104 -3.27 -10.07 2.56
C CYS A 104 -2.53 -11.11 3.45
N PHE A 105 -1.31 -11.50 3.07
CA PHE A 105 -0.50 -12.45 3.83
C PHE A 105 0.26 -11.82 5.01
N TYR A 106 0.26 -10.50 5.15
CA TYR A 106 0.83 -9.87 6.34
C TYR A 106 -0.01 -10.15 7.58
N THR A 107 0.65 -10.49 8.70
CA THR A 107 0.09 -10.26 10.04
C THR A 107 0.19 -8.76 10.36
N THR A 108 -0.50 -8.30 11.39
CA THR A 108 -0.40 -6.90 11.83
C THR A 108 1.04 -6.52 12.19
N GLU A 109 1.76 -7.40 12.91
CA GLU A 109 3.18 -7.20 13.27
C GLU A 109 4.08 -7.17 12.03
N GLY A 110 3.83 -8.09 11.08
CA GLY A 110 4.55 -8.14 9.81
C GLY A 110 4.32 -6.87 8.97
N LEU A 111 3.11 -6.34 9.00
CA LEU A 111 2.75 -5.09 8.32
C LEU A 111 3.45 -3.89 8.98
N ILE A 112 3.42 -3.78 10.31
CA ILE A 112 4.15 -2.73 11.06
C ILE A 112 5.63 -2.77 10.71
N ARG A 113 6.23 -3.96 10.71
CA ARG A 113 7.63 -4.14 10.34
C ARG A 113 7.91 -3.73 8.89
N ALA A 114 7.02 -4.08 7.94
CA ALA A 114 7.17 -3.72 6.54
C ALA A 114 7.14 -2.20 6.31
N LEU A 115 6.41 -1.46 7.15
CA LEU A 115 6.20 -0.02 7.09
C LEU A 115 7.17 0.78 7.98
N GLU A 116 8.13 0.12 8.63
CA GLU A 116 9.10 0.77 9.52
C GLU A 116 9.79 2.01 8.92
N PRO A 117 10.10 2.09 7.61
CA PRO A 117 10.68 3.30 7.02
C PRO A 117 9.81 4.57 7.12
N LEU A 118 8.51 4.43 7.45
CA LEU A 118 7.58 5.56 7.61
C LEU A 118 7.43 6.02 9.07
N ARG A 119 8.04 5.32 10.03
CA ARG A 119 7.90 5.60 11.46
C ARG A 119 8.22 7.04 11.82
N GLY A 120 7.28 7.72 12.48
CA GLY A 120 7.42 9.12 12.90
C GLY A 120 7.42 10.13 11.76
N GLY A 121 7.19 9.68 10.52
CA GLY A 121 7.15 10.50 9.31
C GLY A 121 5.82 11.22 9.11
N ARG A 122 5.80 12.14 8.15
CA ARG A 122 4.60 12.90 7.77
C ARG A 122 3.93 12.38 6.50
N LEU A 123 4.57 11.46 5.79
CA LEU A 123 4.03 10.89 4.56
C LEU A 123 2.95 9.86 4.90
N PRO A 124 1.80 9.92 4.21
CA PRO A 124 0.67 9.08 4.54
C PRO A 124 0.85 7.62 4.09
N ILE A 125 0.22 6.72 4.84
CA ILE A 125 -0.14 5.38 4.40
C ILE A 125 -1.59 5.44 3.94
N THR A 126 -1.88 5.15 2.69
CA THR A 126 -3.26 4.98 2.21
C THR A 126 -3.60 3.50 2.16
N VAL A 127 -4.80 3.12 2.54
CA VAL A 127 -5.13 1.70 2.66
C VAL A 127 -6.53 1.34 2.14
N HIS A 128 -6.56 0.34 1.24
CA HIS A 128 -7.71 -0.54 1.08
C HIS A 128 -7.61 -1.61 2.18
N MET A 129 -8.51 -1.53 3.15
CA MET A 129 -8.46 -2.40 4.35
C MET A 129 -8.62 -3.89 4.01
N ARG A 130 -8.18 -4.74 4.93
CA ARG A 130 -8.22 -6.21 4.80
C ARG A 130 -9.61 -6.77 4.59
N GLN A 131 -10.60 -6.13 5.19
CA GLN A 131 -12.01 -6.49 5.12
C GLN A 131 -12.88 -5.25 4.96
N GLU A 132 -13.92 -5.39 4.14
CA GLU A 132 -14.92 -4.34 3.91
C GLU A 132 -16.35 -4.84 4.19
N GLY A 133 -16.50 -6.13 4.55
CA GLY A 133 -17.73 -6.81 4.94
C GLY A 133 -17.90 -6.88 6.46
N ASP A 134 -18.28 -8.04 6.97
CA ASP A 134 -18.60 -8.28 8.39
C ASP A 134 -17.38 -8.03 9.32
N GLY A 135 -16.15 -8.12 8.82
CA GLY A 135 -14.91 -7.85 9.55
C GLY A 135 -14.37 -6.41 9.39
N VAL A 136 -15.14 -5.47 8.83
CA VAL A 136 -14.63 -4.12 8.48
C VAL A 136 -14.20 -3.31 9.70
N VAL A 137 -14.89 -3.45 10.82
CA VAL A 137 -14.55 -2.73 12.07
C VAL A 137 -13.22 -3.23 12.64
N ASP A 138 -12.97 -4.54 12.59
CA ASP A 138 -11.71 -5.12 13.05
C ASP A 138 -10.55 -4.76 12.10
N ALA A 139 -10.81 -4.72 10.80
CA ALA A 139 -9.84 -4.23 9.82
C ALA A 139 -9.47 -2.75 10.05
N LEU A 140 -10.43 -1.91 10.47
CA LEU A 140 -10.14 -0.54 10.88
C LEU A 140 -9.29 -0.50 12.16
N ARG A 141 -9.63 -1.33 13.16
CA ARG A 141 -8.82 -1.41 14.41
C ARG A 141 -7.38 -1.84 14.13
N GLU A 142 -7.16 -2.77 13.20
CA GLU A 142 -5.82 -3.13 12.72
C GLU A 142 -5.08 -1.89 12.23
N MET A 143 -5.68 -1.09 11.36
CA MET A 143 -5.02 0.10 10.81
C MET A 143 -4.78 1.20 11.85
N LEU A 144 -5.69 1.36 12.82
CA LEU A 144 -5.46 2.26 13.95
C LEU A 144 -4.30 1.80 14.84
N THR A 145 -4.11 0.48 15.00
CA THR A 145 -2.93 -0.07 15.68
C THR A 145 -1.65 0.25 14.90
N VAL A 146 -1.65 0.04 13.59
CA VAL A 146 -0.51 0.38 12.71
C VAL A 146 -0.17 1.89 12.82
N ALA A 147 -1.18 2.76 12.76
CA ALA A 147 -1.00 4.20 12.85
C ALA A 147 -0.35 4.62 14.18
N ARG A 148 -0.83 4.08 15.31
CA ARG A 148 -0.28 4.37 16.65
C ARG A 148 1.15 3.87 16.79
N GLU A 149 1.42 2.63 16.40
CA GLU A 149 2.76 2.02 16.49
C GLU A 149 3.79 2.76 15.65
N LEU A 150 3.42 3.16 14.44
CA LEU A 150 4.33 3.85 13.52
C LEU A 150 4.34 5.37 13.73
N ARG A 151 3.35 5.95 14.41
CA ARG A 151 3.19 7.40 14.58
C ARG A 151 3.26 8.14 13.25
N CYS A 152 2.50 7.66 12.27
CA CYS A 152 2.41 8.25 10.94
C CYS A 152 0.96 8.39 10.49
N PRO A 153 0.64 9.34 9.61
CA PRO A 153 -0.72 9.51 9.10
C PRO A 153 -1.20 8.28 8.32
N VAL A 154 -2.45 7.88 8.57
CA VAL A 154 -3.12 6.82 7.81
C VAL A 154 -4.41 7.38 7.21
N GLU A 155 -4.59 7.16 5.92
CA GLU A 155 -5.81 7.45 5.17
C GLU A 155 -6.53 6.13 4.87
N ILE A 156 -7.80 6.02 5.28
CA ILE A 156 -8.65 4.88 4.97
C ILE A 156 -9.39 5.16 3.68
N SER A 157 -8.96 4.53 2.61
CA SER A 157 -9.55 4.71 1.29
C SER A 157 -10.99 4.16 1.26
N HIS A 158 -11.87 4.85 0.56
CA HIS A 158 -13.25 4.43 0.27
C HIS A 158 -13.97 3.76 1.45
N LEU A 159 -13.93 4.39 2.65
CA LEU A 159 -14.55 3.89 3.88
C LEU A 159 -16.00 3.46 3.66
N LYS A 160 -16.28 2.17 3.80
CA LYS A 160 -17.61 1.56 3.59
C LYS A 160 -17.78 0.29 4.40
N GLY A 161 -19.04 -0.13 4.60
CA GLY A 161 -19.39 -1.44 5.11
C GLY A 161 -20.26 -2.18 4.10
N ILE A 162 -19.74 -3.25 3.51
CA ILE A 162 -20.42 -4.08 2.51
C ILE A 162 -21.32 -5.11 3.21
N GLY A 163 -22.49 -5.37 2.62
CA GLY A 163 -23.44 -6.36 3.09
C GLY A 163 -24.57 -5.78 3.94
N ARG A 164 -25.78 -6.37 3.80
CA ARG A 164 -27.02 -5.88 4.44
C ARG A 164 -26.92 -5.80 5.96
N ARG A 165 -26.15 -6.68 6.60
CA ARG A 165 -25.93 -6.69 8.06
C ARG A 165 -25.21 -5.45 8.56
N ASN A 166 -24.42 -4.81 7.70
CA ASN A 166 -23.57 -3.67 8.02
C ASN A 166 -24.24 -2.32 7.74
N TRP A 167 -25.41 -2.31 7.06
CA TRP A 167 -26.09 -1.08 6.73
C TRP A 167 -26.58 -0.35 7.98
N GLY A 168 -26.22 0.93 8.06
CA GLY A 168 -26.55 1.80 9.18
C GLY A 168 -25.85 1.46 10.51
N ARG A 169 -24.92 0.49 10.53
CA ARG A 169 -24.20 0.05 11.75
C ARG A 169 -22.70 0.24 11.65
N ALA A 170 -22.08 -0.35 10.63
CA ALA A 170 -20.61 -0.36 10.53
C ALA A 170 -20.01 1.05 10.38
N VAL A 171 -20.55 1.87 9.49
CA VAL A 171 -20.01 3.22 9.23
C VAL A 171 -20.08 4.13 10.45
N PRO A 172 -21.20 4.26 11.19
CA PRO A 172 -21.23 5.04 12.44
C PRO A 172 -20.22 4.57 13.47
N GLU A 173 -20.02 3.26 13.65
CA GLU A 173 -19.00 2.73 14.55
C GLU A 173 -17.59 3.08 14.11
N MET A 174 -17.30 2.92 12.82
CA MET A 174 -16.00 3.27 12.25
C MET A 174 -15.68 4.77 12.40
N LEU A 175 -16.66 5.64 12.13
CA LEU A 175 -16.48 7.09 12.31
C LEU A 175 -16.15 7.43 13.75
N ARG A 176 -16.85 6.85 14.73
CA ARG A 176 -16.56 7.05 16.16
C ARG A 176 -15.14 6.59 16.52
N LEU A 177 -14.67 5.46 15.98
CA LEU A 177 -13.29 4.99 16.20
C LEU A 177 -12.25 5.95 15.60
N LEU A 178 -12.51 6.48 14.41
CA LEU A 178 -11.64 7.46 13.77
C LEU A 178 -11.60 8.79 14.52
N GLU A 179 -12.76 9.28 14.99
CA GLU A 179 -12.84 10.51 15.80
C GLU A 179 -12.07 10.34 17.12
N ASN A 180 -12.22 9.20 17.80
CA ASN A 180 -11.46 8.91 19.01
C ASN A 180 -9.95 8.88 18.73
N ALA A 181 -9.52 8.18 17.69
CA ALA A 181 -8.11 8.10 17.32
C ALA A 181 -7.51 9.47 16.98
N ARG A 182 -8.29 10.34 16.31
CA ARG A 182 -7.87 11.72 16.03
C ARG A 182 -7.74 12.57 17.28
N ALA A 183 -8.57 12.33 18.29
CA ALA A 183 -8.50 13.05 19.56
C ALA A 183 -7.31 12.60 20.45
N GLU A 184 -6.83 11.38 20.23
CA GLU A 184 -5.66 10.84 20.93
C GLU A 184 -4.32 11.31 20.32
N GLY A 185 -4.30 11.82 19.07
CA GLY A 185 -3.11 12.28 18.34
C GLY A 185 -2.76 11.33 17.23
#